data_a51eb1157bbd26bd47edf6f9d6165ff0
#
_entry.id   a51eb1157bbd26bd47edf6f9d6165ff0
#
_cell.length_a   1.000
_cell.length_b   1.000
_cell.length_c   1.000
_cell.angle_alpha   90.00
_cell.angle_beta   90.00
_cell.angle_gamma   90.00
#
_symmetry.space_group_name_H-M   'P 1'
#
loop_
_entity.id
_entity.type
_entity.pdbx_description
1 polymer ?
#
loop_
_entity_poly.entity_id
_entity_poly.type
_entity_poly.pdbx_seq_one_letter_code
_entity_poly.pdbx_strand_id
1 'polypeptide(L)'
;AVLDEPHNLEEFPPRAMTGYKNYFEGHGEFCASASSWYNQSVSTDPIYPWSAFNKGALGFSTGNGYGNNWEPASGANYDTTTGLFQGSGSNLETNGIGGDWVQLELPYAITLDHMEFMPAYYNDGSNTPLGVARSPKDGHIMASNDGIIWISVSNWTNRTDFTLLEYTTFHVPGTVTKAYKYFRVVWTRTNSTAPSAGNYDKYASAGEIKFFGTREQGQSVLHDGQL
;
A
#
# COMPACT_ATOMS: atom_id res chain seq x y z
N ALA A 1 11.80 -23.78 31.04
CA ALA A 1 12.12 -22.85 29.95
C ALA A 1 11.08 -23.09 28.87
N VAL A 2 10.19 -22.14 28.65
CA VAL A 2 9.31 -22.12 27.47
C VAL A 2 10.24 -21.76 26.33
N LEU A 3 10.48 -22.70 25.41
CA LEU A 3 11.17 -22.40 24.18
C LEU A 3 10.23 -21.45 23.41
N ASP A 4 10.64 -20.22 23.22
CA ASP A 4 10.01 -19.29 22.27
C ASP A 4 10.08 -20.01 20.90
N GLU A 5 8.94 -20.53 20.45
CA GLU A 5 8.80 -20.96 19.06
C GLU A 5 9.17 -19.76 18.18
N PRO A 6 10.01 -19.94 17.16
CA PRO A 6 10.34 -18.84 16.27
C PRO A 6 9.03 -18.28 15.70
N HIS A 7 8.70 -17.04 16.01
CA HIS A 7 7.55 -16.36 15.45
C HIS A 7 7.74 -16.30 13.94
N ASN A 8 7.05 -17.20 13.22
CA ASN A 8 7.09 -17.22 11.76
C ASN A 8 6.47 -15.94 11.23
N LEU A 9 7.30 -15.14 10.61
CA LEU A 9 6.89 -13.95 9.89
C LEU A 9 6.04 -14.36 8.69
N GLU A 10 4.79 -13.88 8.63
CA GLU A 10 3.86 -14.17 7.54
C GLU A 10 3.72 -12.96 6.63
N GLU A 11 3.47 -13.21 5.34
CA GLU A 11 3.18 -12.18 4.35
C GLU A 11 1.67 -11.94 4.25
N PHE A 12 1.24 -10.67 4.22
CA PHE A 12 -0.16 -10.25 4.10
C PHE A 12 -0.37 -9.27 2.93
N PRO A 13 -1.41 -9.46 2.09
CA PRO A 13 -2.30 -10.63 2.11
C PRO A 13 -1.54 -11.92 1.75
N PRO A 14 -2.03 -13.11 2.16
CA PRO A 14 -1.30 -14.37 1.92
C PRO A 14 -1.31 -14.79 0.44
N ARG A 15 -2.29 -14.32 -0.32
CA ARG A 15 -2.48 -14.55 -1.75
C ARG A 15 -2.87 -13.26 -2.45
N ALA A 16 -2.77 -13.24 -3.79
CA ALA A 16 -3.16 -12.11 -4.61
C ALA A 16 -4.63 -11.72 -4.39
N MET A 17 -4.88 -10.44 -4.14
CA MET A 17 -6.23 -9.90 -4.17
C MET A 17 -6.71 -9.73 -5.62
N THR A 18 -7.98 -10.01 -5.86
CA THR A 18 -8.65 -9.93 -7.16
C THR A 18 -9.90 -9.04 -7.11
N GLY A 19 -10.13 -8.38 -5.97
CA GLY A 19 -11.26 -7.52 -5.73
C GLY A 19 -11.11 -6.79 -4.40
N TYR A 20 -12.06 -5.90 -4.09
CA TYR A 20 -12.06 -5.13 -2.85
C TYR A 20 -12.12 -6.00 -1.58
N LYS A 21 -12.69 -7.21 -1.70
CA LYS A 21 -12.83 -8.21 -0.64
C LYS A 21 -12.44 -9.57 -1.18
N ASN A 22 -11.56 -10.25 -0.46
CA ASN A 22 -11.15 -11.60 -0.79
C ASN A 22 -11.11 -12.45 0.48
N TYR A 23 -11.78 -13.59 0.44
CA TYR A 23 -11.68 -14.60 1.47
C TYR A 23 -10.54 -15.56 1.12
N PHE A 24 -9.61 -15.75 2.04
CA PHE A 24 -8.52 -16.73 1.90
C PHE A 24 -8.69 -17.80 2.97
N GLU A 25 -8.78 -19.05 2.52
CA GLU A 25 -8.88 -20.21 3.42
C GLU A 25 -7.73 -20.26 4.43
N GLY A 26 -8.05 -20.50 5.69
CA GLY A 26 -7.10 -20.49 6.80
C GLY A 26 -6.76 -19.07 7.31
N HIS A 27 -7.29 -18.01 6.68
CA HIS A 27 -7.05 -16.62 7.07
C HIS A 27 -8.33 -15.83 7.34
N GLY A 28 -9.32 -15.87 6.45
CA GLY A 28 -10.53 -15.04 6.52
C GLY A 28 -10.62 -13.99 5.42
N GLU A 29 -11.48 -12.97 5.60
CA GLU A 29 -11.73 -11.93 4.62
C GLU A 29 -10.73 -10.76 4.79
N PHE A 30 -10.03 -10.41 3.70
CA PHE A 30 -9.21 -9.22 3.55
C PHE A 30 -9.96 -8.18 2.73
N CYS A 31 -9.85 -6.89 3.12
CA CYS A 31 -10.49 -5.80 2.40
C CYS A 31 -9.45 -4.74 2.02
N ALA A 32 -9.47 -4.30 0.76
CA ALA A 32 -8.65 -3.20 0.28
C ALA A 32 -9.48 -1.95 0.05
N SER A 33 -8.96 -0.80 0.46
CA SER A 33 -9.55 0.52 0.24
C SER A 33 -8.49 1.60 0.03
N ALA A 34 -8.89 2.79 -0.39
CA ALA A 34 -7.98 3.91 -0.58
C ALA A 34 -8.69 5.26 -0.40
N SER A 35 -7.93 6.34 -0.29
CA SER A 35 -8.45 7.71 -0.30
C SER A 35 -9.31 8.00 -1.52
N SER A 36 -8.86 7.51 -2.66
CA SER A 36 -9.56 7.52 -3.95
C SER A 36 -8.88 6.54 -4.91
N TRP A 37 -9.47 6.32 -6.08
CA TRP A 37 -8.84 5.55 -7.15
C TRP A 37 -9.27 6.09 -8.51
N TYR A 38 -8.38 5.97 -9.48
CA TYR A 38 -8.62 6.43 -10.83
C TYR A 38 -9.50 5.44 -11.58
N ASN A 39 -10.75 5.86 -11.85
CA ASN A 39 -11.72 5.05 -12.58
C ASN A 39 -11.67 5.42 -14.06
N GLN A 40 -10.83 4.73 -14.84
CA GLN A 40 -10.86 4.83 -16.29
C GLN A 40 -11.88 3.86 -16.89
N SER A 41 -12.88 4.40 -17.55
CA SER A 41 -13.87 3.62 -18.29
C SER A 41 -13.32 2.94 -19.56
N VAL A 42 -12.07 3.16 -19.90
CA VAL A 42 -11.42 2.70 -21.16
C VAL A 42 -10.21 1.82 -20.93
N SER A 43 -9.79 1.58 -19.70
CA SER A 43 -8.65 0.69 -19.40
C SER A 43 -9.16 -0.71 -19.08
N THR A 44 -8.57 -1.71 -19.72
CA THR A 44 -8.76 -3.13 -19.35
C THR A 44 -8.01 -3.51 -18.10
N ASP A 45 -7.12 -2.64 -17.63
CA ASP A 45 -6.23 -2.91 -16.52
C ASP A 45 -6.76 -2.23 -15.24
N PRO A 46 -6.88 -2.96 -14.13
CA PRO A 46 -7.41 -2.43 -12.89
C PRO A 46 -6.44 -1.45 -12.23
N ILE A 47 -6.93 -0.26 -11.85
CA ILE A 47 -6.21 0.77 -11.09
C ILE A 47 -6.88 0.95 -9.71
N TYR A 48 -7.37 -0.14 -9.17
CA TYR A 48 -8.16 -0.16 -7.94
C TYR A 48 -7.27 -0.31 -6.69
N PRO A 49 -7.77 0.00 -5.50
CA PRO A 49 -7.03 -0.21 -4.25
C PRO A 49 -6.46 -1.61 -4.08
N TRP A 50 -7.21 -2.64 -4.46
CA TRP A 50 -6.77 -4.02 -4.36
C TRP A 50 -5.65 -4.39 -5.35
N SER A 51 -5.43 -3.57 -6.39
CA SER A 51 -4.33 -3.80 -7.33
C SER A 51 -2.96 -3.61 -6.69
N ALA A 52 -2.87 -2.81 -5.62
CA ALA A 52 -1.65 -2.70 -4.81
C ALA A 52 -1.35 -3.96 -3.97
N PHE A 53 -2.22 -4.96 -3.97
CA PHE A 53 -2.12 -6.19 -3.16
C PHE A 53 -2.32 -7.45 -4.01
N ASN A 54 -2.14 -7.36 -5.33
CA ASN A 54 -2.43 -8.45 -6.26
C ASN A 54 -1.22 -9.36 -6.55
N LYS A 55 -0.09 -9.12 -5.88
CA LYS A 55 1.19 -9.88 -6.01
C LYS A 55 1.72 -9.91 -7.45
N GLY A 56 1.42 -8.89 -8.23
CA GLY A 56 1.78 -8.84 -9.65
C GLY A 56 1.09 -9.93 -10.48
N ALA A 57 0.04 -10.58 -9.96
CA ALA A 57 -0.61 -11.74 -10.57
C ALA A 57 -1.22 -11.47 -11.96
N LEU A 58 -1.52 -10.21 -12.26
CA LEU A 58 -2.08 -9.82 -13.55
C LEU A 58 -1.01 -9.37 -14.57
N GLY A 59 0.27 -9.46 -14.18
CA GLY A 59 1.38 -9.01 -15.02
C GLY A 59 1.49 -7.49 -15.10
N PHE A 60 2.45 -7.03 -15.88
CA PHE A 60 2.59 -5.60 -16.19
C PHE A 60 1.67 -5.27 -17.36
N SER A 61 1.15 -4.04 -17.39
CA SER A 61 0.32 -3.59 -18.50
C SER A 61 1.01 -3.82 -19.83
N THR A 62 0.35 -4.58 -20.73
CA THR A 62 0.82 -4.84 -22.08
C THR A 62 0.17 -3.95 -23.13
N GLY A 63 -0.68 -3.01 -22.71
CA GLY A 63 -1.50 -2.17 -23.59
C GLY A 63 -1.22 -0.68 -23.43
N ASN A 64 -2.09 0.14 -23.02
CA ASN A 64 -2.01 1.61 -23.05
C ASN A 64 -1.31 2.24 -21.83
N GLY A 65 -0.27 1.66 -21.27
CA GLY A 65 0.59 2.31 -20.27
C GLY A 65 0.06 2.31 -18.84
N TYR A 66 -1.13 1.82 -18.58
CA TYR A 66 -1.74 1.78 -17.24
C TYR A 66 -2.02 0.33 -16.87
N GLY A 67 -1.52 -0.16 -15.75
CA GLY A 67 -1.84 -1.52 -15.40
C GLY A 67 -1.48 -1.94 -14.00
N ASN A 68 -2.38 -2.70 -13.39
CA ASN A 68 -2.15 -3.52 -12.21
C ASN A 68 -1.48 -2.79 -11.03
N ASN A 69 -1.86 -1.54 -10.82
CA ASN A 69 -1.36 -0.67 -9.75
C ASN A 69 -2.53 0.08 -9.11
N TRP A 70 -2.31 0.61 -7.94
CA TRP A 70 -3.19 1.63 -7.41
C TRP A 70 -2.69 3.02 -7.80
N GLU A 71 -3.63 3.88 -8.17
CA GLU A 71 -3.42 5.31 -8.41
C GLU A 71 -4.66 6.06 -7.92
N PRO A 72 -4.53 7.21 -7.23
CA PRO A 72 -5.68 8.00 -6.77
C PRO A 72 -6.42 8.63 -7.94
N ALA A 73 -7.68 9.01 -7.73
CA ALA A 73 -8.47 9.77 -8.69
C ALA A 73 -7.78 11.09 -9.05
N SER A 74 -8.02 11.55 -10.26
CA SER A 74 -7.40 12.76 -10.81
C SER A 74 -7.68 13.99 -9.94
N GLY A 75 -6.71 14.38 -9.19
CA GLY A 75 -6.61 15.63 -8.46
C GLY A 75 -5.16 15.79 -8.16
N ALA A 76 -4.45 16.63 -8.88
CA ALA A 76 -3.03 16.87 -8.71
C ALA A 76 -2.68 17.24 -7.26
N ASN A 77 -2.61 16.21 -6.39
CA ASN A 77 -2.48 16.38 -4.95
C ASN A 77 -1.03 16.67 -4.51
N TYR A 78 -0.07 16.60 -5.45
CA TYR A 78 1.35 16.82 -5.12
C TYR A 78 1.94 17.95 -5.97
N ASP A 79 2.80 18.75 -5.33
CA ASP A 79 3.59 19.76 -6.01
C ASP A 79 4.63 19.11 -6.93
N THR A 80 4.69 19.54 -8.18
CA THR A 80 5.57 18.93 -9.20
C THR A 80 7.06 19.16 -8.98
N THR A 81 7.41 20.19 -8.21
CA THR A 81 8.81 20.56 -7.94
C THR A 81 9.32 19.92 -6.66
N THR A 82 8.50 19.96 -5.62
CA THR A 82 8.89 19.49 -4.28
C THR A 82 8.38 18.10 -3.97
N GLY A 83 7.36 17.61 -4.67
CA GLY A 83 6.63 16.39 -4.38
C GLY A 83 5.73 16.47 -3.15
N LEU A 84 5.66 17.61 -2.47
CA LEU A 84 4.88 17.77 -1.25
C LEU A 84 3.38 17.66 -1.51
N PHE A 85 2.68 17.01 -0.61
CA PHE A 85 1.22 16.94 -0.63
C PHE A 85 0.58 18.31 -0.47
N GLN A 86 -0.37 18.64 -1.34
CA GLN A 86 -1.12 19.90 -1.38
C GLN A 86 -2.62 19.69 -1.43
N GLY A 87 -3.07 18.43 -1.39
CA GLY A 87 -4.49 18.10 -1.44
C GLY A 87 -5.23 18.58 -0.19
N SER A 88 -6.53 18.70 -0.30
CA SER A 88 -7.43 19.05 0.80
C SER A 88 -8.66 18.15 0.78
N GLY A 89 -9.21 17.86 1.94
CA GLY A 89 -10.40 17.03 2.11
C GLY A 89 -10.22 16.01 3.24
N SER A 90 -11.29 15.73 3.95
CA SER A 90 -11.27 14.81 5.10
C SER A 90 -10.90 13.36 4.72
N ASN A 91 -11.14 12.96 3.48
CA ASN A 91 -10.75 11.65 2.96
C ASN A 91 -9.25 11.54 2.63
N LEU A 92 -8.54 12.68 2.59
CA LEU A 92 -7.10 12.78 2.34
C LEU A 92 -6.29 13.03 3.62
N GLU A 93 -6.91 12.85 4.79
CA GLU A 93 -6.27 13.02 6.09
C GLU A 93 -6.43 11.75 6.92
N THR A 94 -5.35 11.37 7.59
CA THR A 94 -5.35 10.28 8.57
C THR A 94 -4.71 10.78 9.86
N ASN A 95 -5.54 11.04 10.88
CA ASN A 95 -5.08 11.55 12.18
C ASN A 95 -4.18 12.80 12.07
N GLY A 96 -4.61 13.80 11.29
CA GLY A 96 -3.86 15.04 11.07
C GLY A 96 -2.72 14.94 10.04
N ILE A 97 -2.50 13.77 9.45
CA ILE A 97 -1.48 13.55 8.41
C ILE A 97 -2.18 13.59 7.05
N GLY A 98 -1.89 14.61 6.26
CA GLY A 98 -2.42 14.78 4.90
C GLY A 98 -1.65 13.94 3.90
N GLY A 99 -2.36 13.26 2.99
CA GLY A 99 -1.79 12.46 1.92
C GLY A 99 -2.80 11.53 1.27
N ASP A 100 -2.54 11.15 0.01
CA ASP A 100 -3.24 10.01 -0.56
C ASP A 100 -2.81 8.74 0.19
N TRP A 101 -3.72 7.78 0.27
CA TRP A 101 -3.45 6.55 0.98
C TRP A 101 -4.13 5.34 0.36
N VAL A 102 -3.51 4.18 0.57
CA VAL A 102 -4.05 2.85 0.30
C VAL A 102 -3.98 1.99 1.55
N GLN A 103 -4.96 1.15 1.77
CA GLN A 103 -5.20 0.42 3.01
C GLN A 103 -5.52 -1.03 2.76
N LEU A 104 -4.98 -1.88 3.64
CA LEU A 104 -5.41 -3.27 3.80
C LEU A 104 -6.03 -3.46 5.19
N GLU A 105 -7.24 -4.01 5.23
CA GLU A 105 -7.88 -4.55 6.43
C GLU A 105 -7.66 -6.06 6.45
N LEU A 106 -7.16 -6.55 7.57
CA LEU A 106 -6.94 -7.97 7.84
C LEU A 106 -8.11 -8.56 8.65
N PRO A 107 -8.40 -9.85 8.54
CA PRO A 107 -9.43 -10.50 9.35
C PRO A 107 -9.06 -10.59 10.84
N TYR A 108 -7.82 -10.39 11.20
CA TYR A 108 -7.26 -10.46 12.54
C TYR A 108 -6.14 -9.42 12.73
N ALA A 109 -5.74 -9.20 13.98
CA ALA A 109 -4.64 -8.30 14.29
C ALA A 109 -3.27 -8.99 14.13
N ILE A 110 -2.29 -8.25 13.63
CA ILE A 110 -0.89 -8.67 13.52
C ILE A 110 0.04 -7.63 14.13
N THR A 111 1.15 -8.08 14.70
CA THR A 111 2.28 -7.20 15.01
C THR A 111 3.11 -7.07 13.74
N LEU A 112 3.15 -5.86 13.19
CA LEU A 112 3.83 -5.58 11.92
C LEU A 112 5.33 -5.47 12.14
N ASP A 113 6.13 -6.18 11.32
CA ASP A 113 7.58 -6.12 11.30
C ASP A 113 8.09 -5.14 10.22
N HIS A 114 7.63 -5.31 9.00
CA HIS A 114 7.97 -4.42 7.90
C HIS A 114 6.91 -4.44 6.80
N MET A 115 7.05 -3.48 5.89
CA MET A 115 6.34 -3.42 4.63
C MET A 115 7.34 -3.46 3.48
N GLU A 116 7.00 -4.18 2.43
CA GLU A 116 7.66 -4.09 1.14
C GLU A 116 6.80 -3.31 0.16
N PHE A 117 7.42 -2.40 -0.57
CA PHE A 117 6.77 -1.56 -1.57
C PHE A 117 7.50 -1.69 -2.92
N MET A 118 6.75 -1.86 -3.99
CA MET A 118 7.26 -1.84 -5.37
C MET A 118 6.61 -0.69 -6.14
N PRO A 119 7.39 0.15 -6.85
CA PRO A 119 6.86 1.20 -7.70
C PRO A 119 5.92 0.65 -8.78
N ALA A 120 4.92 1.44 -9.13
CA ALA A 120 4.05 1.11 -10.25
C ALA A 120 4.84 1.08 -11.57
N TYR A 121 4.53 0.12 -12.42
CA TYR A 121 5.12 0.03 -13.75
C TYR A 121 4.19 0.65 -14.78
N TYR A 122 4.70 1.62 -15.50
CA TYR A 122 4.00 2.26 -16.62
C TYR A 122 4.76 1.98 -17.92
N ASN A 123 4.09 1.37 -18.88
CA ASN A 123 4.63 1.12 -20.22
C ASN A 123 3.95 2.06 -21.21
N ASP A 124 4.23 3.34 -21.11
CA ASP A 124 3.69 4.38 -21.98
C ASP A 124 4.55 4.64 -23.22
N GLY A 125 5.57 3.81 -23.44
CA GLY A 125 6.53 3.97 -24.54
C GLY A 125 7.55 5.09 -24.34
N SER A 126 7.47 5.82 -23.21
CA SER A 126 8.37 6.95 -22.91
C SER A 126 9.41 6.47 -21.93
N ASN A 127 10.15 5.65 -21.81
CA ASN A 127 11.21 5.27 -20.83
C ASN A 127 11.25 6.13 -19.52
N THR A 128 10.14 6.78 -19.20
CA THR A 128 10.03 7.67 -18.04
C THR A 128 9.70 6.82 -16.82
N PRO A 129 10.51 6.82 -15.77
CA PRO A 129 10.25 6.04 -14.56
C PRO A 129 9.15 6.67 -13.69
N LEU A 130 7.96 6.88 -14.28
CA LEU A 130 6.83 7.52 -13.59
C LEU A 130 6.49 6.85 -12.26
N GLY A 131 6.50 5.54 -12.21
CA GLY A 131 6.25 4.82 -10.98
C GLY A 131 7.25 5.15 -9.88
N VAL A 132 8.53 5.33 -10.24
CA VAL A 132 9.57 5.76 -9.29
C VAL A 132 9.31 7.19 -8.82
N ALA A 133 8.95 8.11 -9.72
CA ALA A 133 8.63 9.49 -9.37
C ALA A 133 7.40 9.59 -8.44
N ARG A 134 6.45 8.67 -8.56
CA ARG A 134 5.21 8.60 -7.77
C ARG A 134 5.34 7.80 -6.47
N SER A 135 6.51 7.21 -6.22
CA SER A 135 6.79 6.46 -4.99
C SER A 135 6.83 7.36 -3.75
N PRO A 136 6.59 6.82 -2.54
CA PRO A 136 6.49 7.61 -1.31
C PRO A 136 7.87 8.05 -0.80
N LYS A 137 8.34 9.22 -1.22
CA LYS A 137 9.59 9.82 -0.71
C LYS A 137 9.53 10.09 0.78
N ASP A 138 8.42 10.65 1.23
CA ASP A 138 8.07 10.79 2.65
C ASP A 138 6.70 10.16 2.87
N GLY A 139 6.52 9.49 4.00
CA GLY A 139 5.26 8.83 4.28
C GLY A 139 5.18 8.17 5.64
N HIS A 140 4.05 7.51 5.87
CA HIS A 140 3.75 6.82 7.11
C HIS A 140 3.11 5.46 6.84
N ILE A 141 3.40 4.49 7.70
CA ILE A 141 2.51 3.36 7.93
C ILE A 141 1.64 3.72 9.14
N MET A 142 0.36 3.89 8.90
CA MET A 142 -0.64 4.12 9.93
C MET A 142 -1.33 2.80 10.27
N ALA A 143 -1.59 2.55 11.55
CA ALA A 143 -2.27 1.34 12.00
C ALA A 143 -3.47 1.66 12.89
N SER A 144 -4.48 0.79 12.85
CA SER A 144 -5.72 0.92 13.61
C SER A 144 -6.31 -0.45 13.94
N ASN A 145 -7.16 -0.52 14.97
CA ASN A 145 -7.98 -1.70 15.27
C ASN A 145 -9.48 -1.49 15.02
N ASP A 146 -9.91 -0.27 14.76
CA ASP A 146 -11.31 0.11 14.51
C ASP A 146 -11.52 0.85 13.17
N GLY A 147 -10.44 1.17 12.45
CA GLY A 147 -10.49 1.95 11.21
C GLY A 147 -10.80 3.44 11.41
N ILE A 148 -10.91 3.90 12.66
CA ILE A 148 -11.29 5.26 13.05
C ILE A 148 -10.13 5.97 13.76
N ILE A 149 -9.56 5.34 14.80
CA ILE A 149 -8.42 5.86 15.54
C ILE A 149 -7.15 5.29 14.95
N TRP A 150 -6.29 6.15 14.44
CA TRP A 150 -5.07 5.80 13.75
C TRP A 150 -3.84 6.25 14.50
N ILE A 151 -2.79 5.44 14.46
CA ILE A 151 -1.47 5.81 14.96
C ILE A 151 -0.42 5.58 13.87
N SER A 152 0.63 6.37 13.86
CA SER A 152 1.80 6.13 13.00
C SER A 152 2.70 5.08 13.67
N VAL A 153 2.82 3.92 13.07
CA VAL A 153 3.69 2.82 13.55
C VAL A 153 5.07 2.85 12.91
N SER A 154 5.18 3.49 11.74
CA SER A 154 6.45 3.77 11.07
C SER A 154 6.31 5.03 10.23
N ASN A 155 7.39 5.78 10.09
CA ASN A 155 7.47 6.90 9.18
C ASN A 155 8.87 6.99 8.58
N TRP A 156 8.96 7.63 7.43
CA TRP A 156 10.22 7.86 6.75
C TRP A 156 10.21 9.21 6.03
N THR A 157 11.40 9.74 5.80
CA THR A 157 11.62 10.96 5.06
C THR A 157 12.77 10.80 4.09
N ASN A 158 12.67 11.48 2.96
CA ASN A 158 13.71 11.59 1.95
C ASN A 158 14.21 10.24 1.37
N ARG A 159 13.31 9.23 1.27
CA ARG A 159 13.60 7.98 0.58
C ARG A 159 13.64 8.22 -0.94
N THR A 160 14.68 7.69 -1.56
CA THR A 160 14.92 7.82 -3.02
C THR A 160 15.42 6.53 -3.65
N ASP A 161 15.51 5.47 -2.88
CA ASP A 161 16.04 4.15 -3.24
C ASP A 161 14.97 3.27 -3.91
N PHE A 162 14.15 3.86 -4.77
CA PHE A 162 13.14 3.15 -5.52
C PHE A 162 13.66 2.73 -6.89
N THR A 163 13.50 1.46 -7.21
CA THR A 163 13.84 0.88 -8.51
C THR A 163 12.59 0.20 -9.09
N LEU A 164 12.36 0.36 -10.40
CA LEU A 164 11.25 -0.34 -11.07
C LEU A 164 11.39 -1.84 -10.94
N LEU A 165 10.29 -2.53 -10.62
CA LEU A 165 10.21 -3.99 -10.49
C LEU A 165 11.00 -4.56 -9.31
N GLU A 166 11.48 -3.72 -8.39
CA GLU A 166 12.17 -4.13 -7.19
C GLU A 166 11.41 -3.66 -5.94
N TYR A 167 11.50 -4.44 -4.86
CA TYR A 167 10.90 -4.08 -3.59
C TYR A 167 11.85 -3.24 -2.75
N THR A 168 11.31 -2.16 -2.19
CA THR A 168 11.95 -1.34 -1.16
C THR A 168 11.34 -1.67 0.19
N THR A 169 12.14 -2.01 1.20
CA THR A 169 11.68 -2.38 2.53
C THR A 169 11.56 -1.17 3.46
N PHE A 170 10.46 -1.12 4.22
CA PHE A 170 10.17 -0.12 5.25
C PHE A 170 9.98 -0.83 6.59
N HIS A 171 10.99 -0.78 7.46
CA HIS A 171 10.95 -1.42 8.76
C HIS A 171 10.08 -0.65 9.76
N VAL A 172 9.39 -1.40 10.61
CA VAL A 172 8.68 -0.88 11.78
C VAL A 172 9.64 -0.95 12.98
N PRO A 173 9.74 0.12 13.79
CA PRO A 173 10.57 0.06 15.00
C PRO A 173 10.17 -1.09 15.92
N GLY A 174 11.14 -1.85 16.43
CA GLY A 174 10.89 -2.98 17.34
C GLY A 174 10.22 -2.61 18.68
N THR A 175 10.05 -1.31 18.95
CA THR A 175 9.25 -0.80 20.08
C THR A 175 7.75 -0.87 19.82
N VAL A 176 7.33 -1.08 18.58
CA VAL A 176 5.91 -1.26 18.20
C VAL A 176 5.56 -2.73 18.36
N THR A 177 5.07 -3.09 19.55
CA THR A 177 4.71 -4.47 19.90
C THR A 177 3.22 -4.75 19.87
N LYS A 178 2.40 -3.70 19.68
CA LYS A 178 0.95 -3.84 19.64
C LYS A 178 0.50 -4.37 18.27
N ALA A 179 -0.42 -5.32 18.28
CA ALA A 179 -1.04 -5.84 17.09
C ALA A 179 -2.19 -4.96 16.58
N TYR A 180 -2.31 -4.87 15.26
CA TYR A 180 -3.32 -4.07 14.56
C TYR A 180 -3.97 -4.85 13.43
N LYS A 181 -5.20 -4.46 13.11
CA LYS A 181 -6.03 -5.08 12.08
C LYS A 181 -6.02 -4.30 10.76
N TYR A 182 -5.83 -3.00 10.82
CA TYR A 182 -5.83 -2.10 9.67
C TYR A 182 -4.45 -1.49 9.50
N PHE A 183 -3.94 -1.51 8.27
CA PHE A 183 -2.70 -0.83 7.89
C PHE A 183 -2.95 0.05 6.69
N ARG A 184 -2.56 1.33 6.81
CA ARG A 184 -2.70 2.34 5.78
C ARG A 184 -1.33 2.92 5.48
N VAL A 185 -0.96 2.94 4.20
CA VAL A 185 0.23 3.63 3.73
C VAL A 185 -0.20 5.01 3.26
N VAL A 186 0.40 6.06 3.80
CA VAL A 186 0.07 7.46 3.51
C VAL A 186 1.27 8.12 2.85
N TRP A 187 1.06 8.70 1.65
CA TRP A 187 2.06 9.49 0.94
C TRP A 187 1.97 10.94 1.39
N THR A 188 2.97 11.47 2.09
CA THR A 188 3.06 12.90 2.42
C THR A 188 3.91 13.66 1.40
N ARG A 189 4.73 12.92 0.64
CA ARG A 189 5.54 13.44 -0.44
C ARG A 189 5.85 12.36 -1.46
N THR A 190 5.76 12.69 -2.74
CA THR A 190 6.21 11.81 -3.83
C THR A 190 7.70 11.99 -4.12
N ASN A 191 8.32 11.00 -4.79
CA ASN A 191 9.73 11.03 -5.17
C ASN A 191 9.96 11.82 -6.48
N SER A 192 9.11 12.80 -6.76
CA SER A 192 9.26 13.66 -7.93
C SER A 192 10.65 14.30 -7.92
N THR A 193 11.54 13.85 -8.80
CA THR A 193 12.93 14.32 -8.92
C THR A 193 13.23 14.91 -10.29
N ALA A 194 12.30 14.78 -11.22
CA ALA A 194 12.47 15.28 -12.58
C ALA A 194 11.20 15.97 -13.04
N PRO A 195 11.29 17.13 -13.69
CA PRO A 195 10.18 17.65 -14.44
C PRO A 195 9.92 16.68 -15.61
N SER A 196 8.99 15.73 -15.43
CA SER A 196 8.48 15.02 -16.58
C SER A 196 7.66 16.02 -17.40
N ALA A 197 7.88 16.01 -18.70
CA ALA A 197 7.12 16.84 -19.60
C ALA A 197 5.66 16.39 -19.62
N GLY A 198 4.82 16.92 -18.72
CA GLY A 198 3.40 16.66 -18.80
C GLY A 198 2.61 16.41 -17.53
N ASN A 199 2.87 17.08 -16.42
CA ASN A 199 1.97 17.05 -15.24
C ASN A 199 1.67 15.68 -14.59
N TYR A 200 2.34 14.61 -14.98
CA TYR A 200 2.06 13.24 -14.50
C TYR A 200 2.67 12.95 -13.12
N ASP A 201 3.51 13.84 -12.59
CA ASP A 201 4.24 13.67 -11.31
C ASP A 201 3.42 14.09 -10.09
N LYS A 202 2.17 14.51 -10.32
CA LYS A 202 1.27 15.04 -9.28
C LYS A 202 0.50 13.95 -8.53
N TYR A 203 0.79 12.69 -8.79
CA TYR A 203 0.04 11.56 -8.27
C TYR A 203 0.92 10.65 -7.42
N ALA A 204 0.34 10.02 -6.42
CA ALA A 204 0.89 8.84 -5.78
C ALA A 204 0.61 7.60 -6.64
N SER A 205 1.38 6.55 -6.51
CA SER A 205 1.01 5.23 -7.03
C SER A 205 1.76 4.11 -6.31
N ALA A 206 1.15 2.93 -6.29
CA ALA A 206 1.77 1.71 -5.78
C ALA A 206 1.58 0.58 -6.79
N GLY A 207 2.67 -0.05 -7.19
CA GLY A 207 2.65 -1.26 -7.99
C GLY A 207 2.27 -2.46 -7.13
N GLU A 208 2.95 -2.62 -5.99
CA GLU A 208 2.68 -3.70 -5.06
C GLU A 208 3.07 -3.29 -3.63
N ILE A 209 2.27 -3.74 -2.67
CA ILE A 209 2.52 -3.58 -1.24
C ILE A 209 2.32 -4.94 -0.57
N LYS A 210 3.27 -5.32 0.28
CA LYS A 210 3.20 -6.49 1.13
C LYS A 210 3.49 -6.07 2.56
N PHE A 211 2.70 -6.57 3.49
CA PHE A 211 2.96 -6.44 4.90
C PHE A 211 3.50 -7.76 5.45
N PHE A 212 4.48 -7.68 6.34
CA PHE A 212 5.07 -8.84 7.00
C PHE A 212 4.94 -8.68 8.51
N GLY A 213 4.42 -9.70 9.18
CA GLY A 213 4.19 -9.64 10.61
C GLY A 213 3.83 -10.98 11.22
N THR A 214 3.55 -10.96 12.50
CA THR A 214 3.13 -12.14 13.27
C THR A 214 1.71 -11.97 13.76
N ARG A 215 0.89 -13.02 13.67
CA ARG A 215 -0.47 -13.00 14.22
C ARG A 215 -0.41 -12.91 15.74
N GLU A 216 -1.37 -12.20 16.32
CA GLU A 216 -1.58 -12.24 17.77
C GLU A 216 -1.96 -13.65 18.21
N GLN A 217 -1.23 -14.21 19.19
CA GLN A 217 -1.48 -15.57 19.66
C GLN A 217 -2.90 -15.72 20.21
N GLY A 218 -3.61 -16.75 19.80
CA GLY A 218 -4.98 -17.07 20.23
C GLY A 218 -6.07 -16.76 19.19
N GLN A 219 -5.75 -16.17 18.06
CA GLN A 219 -6.68 -16.01 16.93
C GLN A 219 -6.54 -17.16 15.91
N SER A 220 -6.76 -18.40 16.37
CA SER A 220 -7.01 -19.47 15.42
C SER A 220 -8.36 -19.22 14.76
N VAL A 221 -8.37 -19.19 13.44
CA VAL A 221 -9.63 -19.24 12.67
C VAL A 221 -10.30 -20.57 13.06
N LEU A 222 -11.42 -20.49 13.78
CA LEU A 222 -12.25 -21.67 14.02
C LEU A 222 -12.65 -22.19 12.64
N HIS A 223 -12.23 -23.41 12.32
CA HIS A 223 -12.77 -24.13 11.17
C HIS A 223 -14.28 -24.28 11.39
N ASP A 224 -15.08 -23.52 10.63
CA ASP A 224 -16.50 -23.80 10.45
C ASP A 224 -16.63 -25.18 9.79
N GLY A 225 -16.80 -26.22 10.59
CA GLY A 225 -16.95 -27.58 10.04
C GLY A 225 -16.73 -28.74 10.99
N GLN A 226 -16.75 -28.55 12.31
CA GLN A 226 -16.86 -29.67 13.25
C GLN A 226 -17.97 -29.41 14.28
N LEU A 227 -19.17 -29.73 13.89
CA LEU A 227 -20.26 -30.18 14.76
C LEU A 227 -20.80 -31.50 14.20
#